data_25ee24f08f0da4f7a60455f8ab5e7a52
#
_entry.id   25ee24f08f0da4f7a60455f8ab5e7a52
#
_cell.length_a   1.000
_cell.length_b   1.000
_cell.length_c   1.000
_cell.angle_alpha   90.00
_cell.angle_beta   90.00
_cell.angle_gamma   90.00
#
_symmetry.space_group_name_H-M   'P 1'
#
loop_
_entity.id
_entity.type
_entity.pdbx_description
1 polymer ?
#
loop_
_entity_poly.entity_id
_entity_poly.type
_entity_poly.pdbx_seq_one_letter_code
_entity_poly.pdbx_strand_id
1 'polypeptide(L)'
;KKREKKKILREILKKKDTVNLVKDQKIIFKIDKKRSRKIIELLLEVSKTKSILYSLNENTNKFQYKEIQKSLKKVISYKESVITNSLYQSSIKNGIQPNIIIDFARVYGFQVDFQRDIWKNDSFQLMYEIFLDDKNNIVETGNIIYANLNLQGKDIPLYGFKTKEGYDYFDNFGKSIKKSLMKTPINGARLSSS
;
A
#
# COMPACT_ATOMS: atom_id res chain seq x y z
N LYS A 1 22.21 14.54 22.95
CA LYS A 1 21.68 13.62 21.89
C LYS A 1 20.30 14.05 21.34
N LYS A 2 19.26 14.15 22.19
CA LYS A 2 17.90 14.54 21.75
C LYS A 2 17.83 15.99 21.25
N ARG A 3 18.56 16.92 21.92
CA ARG A 3 18.71 18.33 21.53
C ARG A 3 19.43 18.51 20.19
N GLU A 4 20.50 17.77 19.96
CA GLU A 4 21.31 17.81 18.74
C GLU A 4 20.52 17.29 17.52
N LYS A 5 19.83 16.16 17.65
CA LYS A 5 18.92 15.66 16.62
C LYS A 5 17.86 16.66 16.22
N LYS A 6 17.25 17.35 17.22
CA LYS A 6 16.27 18.42 16.97
C LYS A 6 16.87 19.64 16.27
N LYS A 7 18.14 20.02 16.60
CA LYS A 7 18.82 21.13 15.93
C LYS A 7 19.07 20.83 14.46
N ILE A 8 19.63 19.65 14.16
CA ILE A 8 19.91 19.19 12.79
C ILE A 8 18.62 19.09 11.98
N LEU A 9 17.57 18.50 12.54
CA LEU A 9 16.27 18.44 11.87
C LEU A 9 15.72 19.85 11.57
N ARG A 10 15.85 20.80 12.48
CA ARG A 10 15.42 22.18 12.24
C ARG A 10 16.23 22.88 11.15
N GLU A 11 17.54 22.66 11.07
CA GLU A 11 18.39 23.19 10.01
C GLU A 11 18.03 22.61 8.64
N ILE A 12 17.73 21.31 8.60
CA ILE A 12 17.30 20.61 7.40
C ILE A 12 15.91 21.11 6.96
N LEU A 13 14.97 21.26 7.88
CA LEU A 13 13.59 21.68 7.61
C LEU A 13 13.47 23.18 7.24
N LYS A 14 14.45 24.01 7.58
CA LYS A 14 14.46 25.43 7.20
C LYS A 14 14.84 25.69 5.74
N LYS A 15 15.42 24.74 5.04
CA LYS A 15 15.71 24.87 3.61
C LYS A 15 14.42 24.66 2.83
N LYS A 16 14.09 25.59 1.92
CA LYS A 16 12.82 25.72 1.18
C LYS A 16 12.33 24.49 0.40
N ASP A 17 13.19 23.50 0.19
CA ASP A 17 12.90 22.26 -0.54
C ASP A 17 12.67 21.04 0.39
N THR A 18 12.41 21.30 1.65
CA THR A 18 12.27 20.21 2.63
C THR A 18 10.89 19.61 2.59
N VAL A 19 10.90 18.32 2.44
CA VAL A 19 9.74 17.44 2.58
C VAL A 19 9.10 17.68 3.95
N ASN A 20 7.81 17.96 3.97
CA ASN A 20 7.05 18.02 5.20
C ASN A 20 7.11 16.65 5.87
N LEU A 21 7.59 16.62 7.11
CA LEU A 21 7.59 15.40 7.90
C LEU A 21 6.15 15.01 8.22
N VAL A 22 5.80 13.79 7.88
CA VAL A 22 4.50 13.20 8.18
C VAL A 22 4.62 12.22 9.35
N LYS A 23 3.50 11.93 9.99
CA LYS A 23 3.43 10.94 11.06
C LYS A 23 3.93 9.58 10.54
N ASP A 24 4.65 8.84 11.37
CA ASP A 24 5.19 7.50 11.11
C ASP A 24 6.31 7.44 10.05
N GLN A 25 6.82 8.58 9.60
CA GLN A 25 7.95 8.65 8.68
C GLN A 25 9.24 8.20 9.35
N LYS A 26 9.98 7.31 8.69
CA LYS A 26 11.22 6.74 9.21
C LYS A 26 12.40 7.66 8.96
N ILE A 27 13.15 7.96 10.03
CA ILE A 27 14.38 8.76 9.98
C ILE A 27 15.52 7.96 10.61
N ILE A 28 16.56 7.70 9.84
CA ILE A 28 17.73 6.93 10.28
C ILE A 28 18.91 7.88 10.48
N PHE A 29 19.57 7.82 11.64
CA PHE A 29 20.76 8.63 11.95
C PHE A 29 21.98 7.73 12.03
N LYS A 30 23.04 8.07 11.30
CA LYS A 30 24.37 7.47 11.45
C LYS A 30 25.24 8.37 12.30
N ILE A 31 25.85 7.78 13.31
CA ILE A 31 26.62 8.50 14.32
C ILE A 31 28.05 7.99 14.30
N ASP A 32 29.02 8.92 14.21
CA ASP A 32 30.43 8.60 14.39
C ASP A 32 30.71 8.33 15.90
N LYS A 33 31.07 7.07 16.21
CA LYS A 33 31.37 6.66 17.57
C LYS A 33 32.72 7.17 18.07
N LYS A 34 33.68 7.42 17.16
CA LYS A 34 35.04 7.86 17.47
C LYS A 34 35.12 9.36 17.71
N ARG A 35 34.29 10.17 17.09
CA ARG A 35 34.28 11.64 17.19
C ARG A 35 33.08 12.11 18.02
N SER A 36 33.16 12.05 19.33
CA SER A 36 32.15 12.60 20.27
C SER A 36 30.69 12.23 19.96
N ARG A 37 30.46 11.13 19.24
CA ARG A 37 29.14 10.65 18.79
C ARG A 37 28.38 11.68 17.95
N LYS A 38 29.08 12.40 17.09
CA LYS A 38 28.52 13.38 16.15
C LYS A 38 27.65 12.68 15.10
N ILE A 39 26.55 13.30 14.71
CA ILE A 39 25.72 12.81 13.60
C ILE A 39 26.43 13.17 12.29
N ILE A 40 26.74 12.17 11.48
CA ILE A 40 27.44 12.33 10.19
C ILE A 40 26.51 12.11 9.00
N GLU A 41 25.47 11.31 9.16
CA GLU A 41 24.47 11.11 8.11
C GLU A 41 23.06 11.05 8.71
N LEU A 42 22.08 11.46 7.91
CA LEU A 42 20.67 11.33 8.18
C LEU A 42 19.99 10.86 6.89
N LEU A 43 19.32 9.71 6.94
CA LEU A 43 18.50 9.20 5.86
C LEU A 43 17.02 9.42 6.21
N LEU A 44 16.34 10.17 5.35
CA LEU A 44 14.91 10.44 5.45
C LEU A 44 14.19 9.64 4.36
N GLU A 45 13.36 8.69 4.75
CA GLU A 45 12.49 7.95 3.81
C GLU A 45 11.26 8.81 3.50
N VAL A 46 11.22 9.42 2.32
CA VAL A 46 10.14 10.32 1.86
C VAL A 46 8.95 9.51 1.35
N SER A 47 9.24 8.47 0.60
CA SER A 47 8.27 7.48 0.11
C SER A 47 8.96 6.12 -0.01
N LYS A 48 8.23 5.11 -0.44
CA LYS A 48 8.80 3.78 -0.67
C LYS A 48 9.87 3.77 -1.76
N THR A 49 9.82 4.73 -2.69
CA THR A 49 10.74 4.86 -3.82
C THR A 49 11.73 6.01 -3.70
N LYS A 50 11.48 6.97 -2.78
CA LYS A 50 12.31 8.16 -2.65
C LYS A 50 12.82 8.31 -1.23
N SER A 51 14.14 8.46 -1.10
CA SER A 51 14.81 8.80 0.15
C SER A 51 15.73 10.01 -0.06
N ILE A 52 15.95 10.77 0.99
CA ILE A 52 16.92 11.88 0.98
C ILE A 52 18.00 11.55 1.99
N LEU A 53 19.23 11.47 1.52
CA LEU A 53 20.42 11.29 2.34
C LEU A 53 21.07 12.66 2.59
N TYR A 54 21.15 13.05 3.83
CA TYR A 54 21.92 14.20 4.27
C TYR A 54 23.25 13.71 4.83
N SER A 55 24.37 14.19 4.29
CA SER A 55 25.74 13.85 4.72
C SER A 55 26.44 15.10 5.20
N LEU A 56 27.17 14.98 6.31
CA LEU A 56 27.97 16.08 6.83
C LEU A 56 29.24 16.23 5.98
N ASN A 57 29.40 17.38 5.36
CA ASN A 57 30.67 17.74 4.70
C ASN A 57 31.66 18.17 5.79
N GLU A 58 32.76 17.41 5.93
CA GLU A 58 33.78 17.66 6.97
C GLU A 58 34.49 18.99 6.81
N ASN A 59 34.71 19.46 5.58
CA ASN A 59 35.42 20.70 5.31
C ASN A 59 34.58 21.96 5.63
N THR A 60 33.30 21.91 5.32
CA THR A 60 32.40 23.06 5.52
C THR A 60 31.58 22.97 6.80
N ASN A 61 31.61 21.82 7.49
CA ASN A 61 30.79 21.50 8.64
C ASN A 61 29.28 21.73 8.41
N LYS A 62 28.81 21.62 7.16
CA LYS A 62 27.41 21.77 6.74
C LYS A 62 26.89 20.46 6.17
N PHE A 63 25.59 20.22 6.34
CA PHE A 63 24.93 19.06 5.71
C PHE A 63 24.66 19.37 4.23
N GLN A 64 25.11 18.45 3.38
CA GLN A 64 24.74 18.36 1.95
C GLN A 64 23.70 17.26 1.81
N TYR A 65 22.81 17.35 0.82
CA TYR A 65 21.81 16.34 0.58
C TYR A 65 21.92 15.74 -0.82
N LYS A 66 21.54 14.48 -0.92
CA LYS A 66 21.42 13.75 -2.18
C LYS A 66 20.07 13.02 -2.17
N GLU A 67 19.30 13.17 -3.25
CA GLU A 67 18.11 12.35 -3.46
C GLU A 67 18.53 10.97 -3.95
N ILE A 68 17.95 9.94 -3.31
CA ILE A 68 18.12 8.54 -3.69
C ILE A 68 16.76 8.07 -4.18
N GLN A 69 16.69 7.79 -5.47
CA GLN A 69 15.49 7.21 -6.08
C GLN A 69 15.75 5.72 -6.32
N LYS A 70 14.85 4.88 -5.81
CA LYS A 70 14.87 3.43 -6.05
C LYS A 70 13.96 3.16 -7.24
N SER A 71 14.47 2.50 -8.26
CA SER A 71 13.64 1.93 -9.30
C SER A 71 12.94 0.68 -8.74
N LEU A 72 11.65 0.55 -9.02
CA LEU A 72 10.91 -0.65 -8.66
C LEU A 72 10.51 -1.38 -9.94
N LYS A 73 10.70 -2.70 -9.93
CA LYS A 73 10.23 -3.58 -11.01
C LYS A 73 8.77 -3.93 -10.76
N LYS A 74 7.88 -3.54 -11.68
CA LYS A 74 6.48 -3.95 -11.65
C LYS A 74 6.35 -5.38 -12.13
N VAL A 75 5.67 -6.23 -11.37
CA VAL A 75 5.35 -7.62 -11.67
C VAL A 75 3.89 -7.89 -11.36
N ILE A 76 3.26 -8.79 -12.10
CA ILE A 76 1.91 -9.27 -11.81
C ILE A 76 2.03 -10.55 -10.99
N SER A 77 1.41 -10.56 -9.82
CA SER A 77 1.29 -11.73 -8.96
C SER A 77 -0.05 -12.40 -9.17
N TYR A 78 -0.05 -13.71 -9.44
CA TYR A 78 -1.26 -14.54 -9.45
C TYR A 78 -1.31 -15.38 -8.18
N LYS A 79 -2.50 -15.44 -7.59
CA LYS A 79 -2.81 -16.26 -6.40
C LYS A 79 -4.17 -16.88 -6.54
N GLU A 80 -4.28 -18.14 -6.12
CA GLU A 80 -5.57 -18.84 -6.01
C GLU A 80 -5.58 -19.68 -4.74
N SER A 81 -6.74 -19.88 -4.17
CA SER A 81 -6.89 -20.74 -2.99
C SER A 81 -8.34 -21.16 -2.78
N VAL A 82 -8.48 -22.32 -2.17
CA VAL A 82 -9.73 -22.74 -1.56
C VAL A 82 -9.87 -22.16 -0.18
N ILE A 83 -11.06 -21.70 0.17
CA ILE A 83 -11.39 -21.13 1.47
C ILE A 83 -11.68 -22.28 2.45
N THR A 84 -10.80 -22.42 3.45
CA THR A 84 -10.94 -23.48 4.47
C THR A 84 -11.65 -23.00 5.73
N ASN A 85 -11.28 -21.83 6.24
CA ASN A 85 -11.83 -21.22 7.45
C ASN A 85 -12.49 -19.87 7.15
N SER A 86 -11.69 -18.93 6.64
CA SER A 86 -12.16 -17.62 6.18
C SER A 86 -11.35 -17.16 4.97
N LEU A 87 -11.92 -16.26 4.18
CA LEU A 87 -11.20 -15.63 3.07
C LEU A 87 -9.89 -15.01 3.53
N TYR A 88 -9.91 -14.25 4.64
CA TYR A 88 -8.72 -13.58 5.17
C TYR A 88 -7.61 -14.57 5.54
N GLN A 89 -7.93 -15.60 6.31
CA GLN A 89 -6.93 -16.59 6.75
C GLN A 89 -6.36 -17.38 5.57
N SER A 90 -7.19 -17.81 4.63
CA SER A 90 -6.76 -18.51 3.42
C SER A 90 -5.87 -17.63 2.55
N SER A 91 -6.17 -16.33 2.44
CA SER A 91 -5.38 -15.36 1.69
C SER A 91 -4.00 -15.11 2.33
N ILE A 92 -3.95 -14.89 3.65
CA ILE A 92 -2.67 -14.70 4.38
C ILE A 92 -1.79 -15.94 4.25
N LYS A 93 -2.37 -17.14 4.39
CA LYS A 93 -1.62 -18.41 4.24
C LYS A 93 -1.00 -18.56 2.85
N ASN A 94 -1.62 -17.98 1.82
CA ASN A 94 -1.10 -17.95 0.45
C ASN A 94 -0.17 -16.77 0.16
N GLY A 95 0.24 -16.01 1.18
CA GLY A 95 1.20 -14.92 1.08
C GLY A 95 0.62 -13.65 0.42
N ILE A 96 -0.71 -13.49 0.43
CA ILE A 96 -1.35 -12.26 -0.06
C ILE A 96 -1.24 -11.19 1.03
N GLN A 97 -0.80 -9.99 0.66
CA GLN A 97 -0.64 -8.88 1.59
C GLN A 97 -2.00 -8.39 2.12
N PRO A 98 -2.10 -8.01 3.41
CA PRO A 98 -3.35 -7.61 4.04
C PRO A 98 -4.12 -6.50 3.31
N ASN A 99 -3.41 -5.51 2.75
CA ASN A 99 -4.04 -4.43 1.99
C ASN A 99 -4.73 -4.93 0.72
N ILE A 100 -4.16 -5.92 0.02
CA ILE A 100 -4.79 -6.55 -1.15
C ILE A 100 -6.05 -7.33 -0.74
N ILE A 101 -6.04 -7.99 0.42
CA ILE A 101 -7.22 -8.69 0.93
C ILE A 101 -8.36 -7.70 1.24
N ILE A 102 -8.01 -6.55 1.81
CA ILE A 102 -8.98 -5.47 2.09
C ILE A 102 -9.54 -4.91 0.78
N ASP A 103 -8.69 -4.68 -0.22
CA ASP A 103 -9.12 -4.18 -1.52
C ASP A 103 -10.01 -5.21 -2.25
N PHE A 104 -9.66 -6.49 -2.20
CA PHE A 104 -10.50 -7.58 -2.71
C PHE A 104 -11.87 -7.58 -2.04
N ALA A 105 -11.92 -7.51 -0.70
CA ALA A 105 -13.18 -7.46 0.03
C ALA A 105 -14.01 -6.21 -0.32
N ARG A 106 -13.34 -5.06 -0.53
CA ARG A 106 -14.02 -3.82 -0.95
C ARG A 106 -14.63 -3.94 -2.33
N VAL A 107 -13.93 -4.57 -3.28
CA VAL A 107 -14.40 -4.76 -4.65
C VAL A 107 -15.66 -5.61 -4.69
N TYR A 108 -15.74 -6.65 -3.87
CA TYR A 108 -16.91 -7.54 -3.80
C TYR A 108 -17.98 -7.12 -2.79
N GLY A 109 -17.67 -6.24 -1.84
CA GLY A 109 -18.52 -5.94 -0.67
C GLY A 109 -19.91 -5.41 -0.97
N PHE A 110 -20.21 -5.13 -2.24
CA PHE A 110 -21.54 -4.71 -2.69
C PHE A 110 -22.36 -5.83 -3.32
N GLN A 111 -21.71 -6.95 -3.63
CA GLN A 111 -22.34 -8.11 -4.28
C GLN A 111 -22.35 -9.33 -3.37
N VAL A 112 -21.49 -9.35 -2.35
CA VAL A 112 -21.23 -10.50 -1.49
C VAL A 112 -21.22 -10.07 -0.03
N ASP A 113 -22.01 -10.72 0.79
CA ASP A 113 -21.91 -10.62 2.24
C ASP A 113 -20.86 -11.64 2.73
N PHE A 114 -19.65 -11.16 3.01
CA PHE A 114 -18.53 -12.01 3.42
C PHE A 114 -18.78 -12.81 4.71
N GLN A 115 -19.79 -12.46 5.50
CA GLN A 115 -20.13 -13.19 6.72
C GLN A 115 -21.15 -14.30 6.47
N ARG A 116 -21.95 -14.18 5.41
CA ARG A 116 -23.08 -15.08 5.13
C ARG A 116 -22.88 -15.92 3.87
N ASP A 117 -22.29 -15.34 2.82
CA ASP A 117 -22.27 -15.95 1.50
C ASP A 117 -21.04 -16.84 1.27
N ILE A 118 -19.99 -16.71 2.11
CA ILE A 118 -18.75 -17.48 1.96
C ILE A 118 -18.81 -18.76 2.79
N TRP A 119 -18.64 -19.87 2.12
CA TRP A 119 -18.66 -21.18 2.73
C TRP A 119 -17.31 -21.89 2.58
N LYS A 120 -17.10 -22.92 3.39
CA LYS A 120 -15.97 -23.82 3.26
C LYS A 120 -16.02 -24.49 1.87
N ASN A 121 -14.88 -24.57 1.19
CA ASN A 121 -14.66 -25.05 -0.17
C ASN A 121 -15.02 -24.08 -1.29
N ASP A 122 -15.54 -22.90 -0.99
CA ASP A 122 -15.48 -21.80 -1.96
C ASP A 122 -14.05 -21.47 -2.31
N SER A 123 -13.80 -20.81 -3.44
CA SER A 123 -12.45 -20.50 -3.87
C SER A 123 -12.34 -19.09 -4.45
N PHE A 124 -11.13 -18.62 -4.54
CA PHE A 124 -10.85 -17.34 -5.18
C PHE A 124 -9.60 -17.43 -6.06
N GLN A 125 -9.56 -16.55 -7.05
CA GLN A 125 -8.42 -16.27 -7.91
C GLN A 125 -8.17 -14.77 -7.92
N LEU A 126 -6.90 -14.39 -7.92
CA LEU A 126 -6.52 -12.99 -7.80
C LEU A 126 -5.25 -12.70 -8.59
N MET A 127 -5.30 -11.70 -9.47
CA MET A 127 -4.13 -11.12 -10.13
C MET A 127 -4.00 -9.66 -9.70
N TYR A 128 -2.82 -9.28 -9.20
CA TYR A 128 -2.56 -7.93 -8.73
C TYR A 128 -1.12 -7.51 -8.98
N GLU A 129 -0.91 -6.22 -9.03
CA GLU A 129 0.41 -5.64 -9.23
C GLU A 129 1.22 -5.68 -7.94
N ILE A 130 2.49 -6.06 -8.04
CA ILE A 130 3.50 -5.91 -7.00
C ILE A 130 4.68 -5.13 -7.55
N PHE A 131 5.34 -4.38 -6.69
CA PHE A 131 6.53 -3.62 -7.00
C PHE A 131 7.69 -4.13 -6.18
N LEU A 132 8.72 -4.62 -6.86
CA LEU A 132 9.88 -5.26 -6.26
C LEU A 132 11.08 -4.32 -6.27
N ASP A 133 11.89 -4.37 -5.21
CA ASP A 133 13.22 -3.75 -5.18
C ASP A 133 14.26 -4.62 -5.91
N ASP A 134 15.50 -4.12 -5.98
CA ASP A 134 16.63 -4.81 -6.62
C ASP A 134 16.98 -6.15 -5.96
N LYS A 135 16.46 -6.42 -4.76
CA LYS A 135 16.61 -7.68 -4.02
C LYS A 135 15.41 -8.60 -4.14
N ASN A 136 14.46 -8.29 -5.04
CA ASN A 136 13.18 -8.96 -5.21
C ASN A 136 12.26 -8.96 -3.97
N ASN A 137 12.44 -8.02 -3.03
CA ASN A 137 11.48 -7.85 -1.95
C ASN A 137 10.28 -7.05 -2.43
N ILE A 138 9.07 -7.43 -2.01
CA ILE A 138 7.86 -6.66 -2.26
C ILE A 138 7.92 -5.37 -1.44
N VAL A 139 8.06 -4.24 -2.12
CA VAL A 139 8.07 -2.89 -1.51
C VAL A 139 6.67 -2.30 -1.46
N GLU A 140 5.89 -2.55 -2.51
CA GLU A 140 4.55 -1.99 -2.68
C GLU A 140 3.67 -2.97 -3.44
N THR A 141 2.36 -2.85 -3.24
CA THR A 141 1.33 -3.51 -4.04
C THR A 141 0.54 -2.45 -4.81
N GLY A 142 0.11 -2.81 -6.00
CA GLY A 142 -0.72 -1.94 -6.84
C GLY A 142 -2.16 -2.40 -6.90
N ASN A 143 -2.77 -2.20 -8.07
CA ASN A 143 -4.17 -2.51 -8.28
C ASN A 143 -4.41 -4.02 -8.48
N ILE A 144 -5.59 -4.48 -8.11
CA ILE A 144 -6.12 -5.77 -8.53
C ILE A 144 -6.49 -5.66 -10.02
N ILE A 145 -5.92 -6.53 -10.86
CA ILE A 145 -6.17 -6.56 -12.31
C ILE A 145 -7.33 -7.48 -12.63
N TYR A 146 -7.37 -8.61 -11.95
CA TYR A 146 -8.40 -9.62 -12.08
C TYR A 146 -8.69 -10.22 -10.71
N ALA A 147 -9.96 -10.45 -10.45
CA ALA A 147 -10.42 -11.18 -9.29
C ALA A 147 -11.56 -12.12 -9.71
N ASN A 148 -11.56 -13.33 -9.17
CA ASN A 148 -12.71 -14.22 -9.27
C ASN A 148 -13.01 -14.78 -7.88
N LEU A 149 -14.26 -14.75 -7.50
CA LEU A 149 -14.77 -15.39 -6.31
C LEU A 149 -15.77 -16.45 -6.74
N ASN A 150 -15.45 -17.72 -6.49
CA ASN A 150 -16.34 -18.83 -6.77
C ASN A 150 -17.09 -19.18 -5.49
N LEU A 151 -18.38 -18.91 -5.49
CA LEU A 151 -19.31 -19.22 -4.38
C LEU A 151 -20.24 -20.33 -4.79
N GLN A 152 -20.11 -21.50 -4.14
CA GLN A 152 -20.95 -22.67 -4.38
C GLN A 152 -21.02 -23.07 -5.88
N GLY A 153 -19.87 -22.99 -6.56
CA GLY A 153 -19.74 -23.30 -7.98
C GLY A 153 -20.12 -22.17 -8.94
N LYS A 154 -20.52 -20.99 -8.43
CA LYS A 154 -20.81 -19.81 -9.23
C LYS A 154 -19.64 -18.85 -9.23
N ASP A 155 -19.08 -18.60 -10.40
CA ASP A 155 -18.02 -17.61 -10.61
C ASP A 155 -18.57 -16.18 -10.66
N ILE A 156 -17.87 -15.27 -10.00
CA ILE A 156 -18.14 -13.84 -9.99
C ILE A 156 -16.84 -13.11 -10.42
N PRO A 157 -16.47 -13.15 -11.71
CA PRO A 157 -15.24 -12.53 -12.17
C PRO A 157 -15.38 -11.01 -12.26
N LEU A 158 -14.33 -10.30 -11.85
CA LEU A 158 -14.20 -8.85 -11.94
C LEU A 158 -12.85 -8.49 -12.56
N TYR A 159 -12.87 -7.49 -13.44
CA TYR A 159 -11.73 -7.01 -14.19
C TYR A 159 -11.44 -5.56 -13.85
N GLY A 160 -10.19 -5.28 -13.45
CA GLY A 160 -9.73 -3.94 -13.11
C GLY A 160 -9.20 -3.20 -14.32
N PHE A 161 -9.69 -1.99 -14.58
CA PHE A 161 -9.23 -1.14 -15.66
C PHE A 161 -9.04 0.31 -15.22
N LYS A 162 -8.03 0.96 -15.82
CA LYS A 162 -7.82 2.39 -15.66
C LYS A 162 -8.72 3.14 -16.64
N THR A 163 -9.67 3.88 -16.11
CA THR A 163 -10.57 4.78 -16.86
C THR A 163 -10.08 6.23 -16.81
N LYS A 164 -10.78 7.14 -17.49
CA LYS A 164 -10.53 8.59 -17.37
C LYS A 164 -10.81 9.13 -15.96
N GLU A 165 -11.71 8.48 -15.22
CA GLU A 165 -12.14 8.87 -13.87
C GLU A 165 -11.32 8.17 -12.77
N GLY A 166 -10.36 7.32 -13.14
CA GLY A 166 -9.53 6.54 -12.23
C GLY A 166 -9.61 5.04 -12.46
N TYR A 167 -9.17 4.26 -11.49
CA TYR A 167 -9.22 2.81 -11.56
C TYR A 167 -10.61 2.30 -11.15
N ASP A 168 -11.20 1.41 -11.94
CA ASP A 168 -12.53 0.86 -11.70
C ASP A 168 -12.59 -0.64 -12.06
N TYR A 169 -13.64 -1.33 -11.60
CA TYR A 169 -13.85 -2.75 -11.81
C TYR A 169 -15.12 -3.02 -12.58
N PHE A 170 -15.05 -4.01 -13.44
CA PHE A 170 -16.12 -4.35 -14.39
C PHE A 170 -16.40 -5.85 -14.34
N ASP A 171 -17.65 -6.23 -14.50
CA ASP A 171 -18.04 -7.63 -14.69
C ASP A 171 -17.70 -8.13 -16.10
N ASN A 172 -18.01 -9.39 -16.38
CA ASN A 172 -17.79 -10.03 -17.69
C ASN A 172 -18.63 -9.43 -18.84
N PHE A 173 -19.59 -8.55 -18.53
CA PHE A 173 -20.38 -7.80 -19.51
C PHE A 173 -19.89 -6.35 -19.68
N GLY A 174 -18.80 -6.00 -19.02
CA GLY A 174 -18.26 -4.63 -19.06
C GLY A 174 -19.06 -3.61 -18.24
N LYS A 175 -19.91 -4.08 -17.32
CA LYS A 175 -20.68 -3.20 -16.44
C LYS A 175 -19.85 -2.86 -15.20
N SER A 176 -19.67 -1.56 -14.93
CA SER A 176 -18.97 -1.08 -13.75
C SER A 176 -19.72 -1.43 -12.46
N ILE A 177 -19.00 -1.98 -11.50
CA ILE A 177 -19.56 -2.27 -10.16
C ILE A 177 -19.96 -0.98 -9.42
N LYS A 178 -19.25 0.14 -9.61
CA LYS A 178 -19.62 1.44 -9.02
C LYS A 178 -20.94 1.97 -9.53
N LYS A 179 -21.23 1.79 -10.83
CA LYS A 179 -22.50 2.22 -11.42
C LYS A 179 -23.68 1.39 -10.93
N SER A 180 -23.45 0.16 -10.50
CA SER A 180 -24.48 -0.67 -9.86
C SER A 180 -24.90 -0.11 -8.50
N LEU A 181 -23.99 0.57 -7.81
CA LEU A 181 -24.22 1.21 -6.50
C LEU A 181 -25.03 2.50 -6.60
N MET A 182 -24.85 3.27 -7.68
CA MET A 182 -25.60 4.52 -7.86
C MET A 182 -27.10 4.27 -8.12
N LYS A 183 -27.50 3.03 -8.42
CA LYS A 183 -28.92 2.68 -8.61
C LYS A 183 -29.69 2.41 -7.32
N THR A 184 -29.01 2.30 -6.18
CA THR A 184 -29.65 2.26 -4.87
C THR A 184 -29.18 3.47 -4.07
N PRO A 185 -29.77 4.66 -4.24
CA PRO A 185 -29.48 5.78 -3.35
C PRO A 185 -29.91 5.32 -1.95
N ILE A 186 -28.99 5.31 -1.00
CA ILE A 186 -29.32 5.24 0.41
C ILE A 186 -29.95 6.59 0.78
N ASN A 187 -31.17 6.81 0.32
CA ASN A 187 -31.99 7.89 0.81
C ASN A 187 -32.46 7.52 2.21
N GLY A 188 -31.82 8.12 3.20
CA GLY A 188 -32.40 8.25 4.53
C GLY A 188 -32.34 7.04 5.44
N ALA A 189 -31.19 6.36 5.55
CA ALA A 189 -30.95 5.54 6.72
C ALA A 189 -30.77 6.45 7.95
N ARG A 190 -31.86 6.79 8.63
CA ARG A 190 -31.82 7.23 10.02
C ARG A 190 -31.22 6.09 10.83
N LEU A 191 -29.99 6.30 11.32
CA LEU A 191 -29.46 5.51 12.43
C LEU A 191 -30.33 5.85 13.66
N SER A 192 -31.34 5.05 13.92
CA SER A 192 -32.03 5.06 15.20
C SER A 192 -31.17 4.23 16.14
N SER A 193 -30.37 4.92 16.98
CA SER A 193 -29.82 4.33 18.20
C SER A 193 -30.97 4.11 19.16
N SER A 194 -31.20 2.88 19.57
CA SER A 194 -31.89 2.52 20.80
C SER A 194 -30.84 2.25 21.86
#